data_255c5ce497014c6eddce87de092c78ec
#
_entry.id   255c5ce497014c6eddce87de092c78ec
#
_cell.length_a   1.000
_cell.length_b   1.000
_cell.length_c   1.000
_cell.angle_alpha   90.00
_cell.angle_beta   90.00
_cell.angle_gamma   90.00
#
_symmetry.space_group_name_H-M   'P 1'
#
loop_
_entity.id
_entity.type
_entity.pdbx_description
1 polymer ?
#
loop_
_entity_poly.entity_id
_entity_poly.type
_entity_poly.pdbx_seq_one_letter_code
_entity_poly.pdbx_strand_id
1 'polypeptide(L)'
;GRNSKRGSDLFMLDWLPLSLPAMLFLCAMVGLAGFVDAAAGGGGLIALPAYMAVGLPMHYVYGCNKLSSAVGTTFSTARFFKNGALELKVGLAAAGASFLGSALASQAVLLLPDASLKLILLVMLPVAAGVILTRRDLAGPDRPALRQGTGKWWKAAAIGFLIGGYDGLIGPGTGTFAILAFCVFMGYDLRSASGNAKLLNLASNYASVITMAAAGKVLYAVALPAAGFGIIGHLLGSGMALKKGAKLVRWVMLGVLALLTVKLAAEWIAG
;
A
#
# COMPACT_ATOMS: atom_id res chain seq x y z
N GLY A 1 -35.17 0.60 36.09
CA GLY A 1 -34.17 -0.48 35.89
C GLY A 1 -33.73 -0.67 34.43
N ARG A 2 -34.02 0.28 33.51
CA ARG A 2 -33.64 0.15 32.05
C ARG A 2 -32.63 1.17 31.54
N ASN A 3 -32.21 2.14 32.34
CA ASN A 3 -31.31 3.23 31.92
C ASN A 3 -29.84 3.07 32.34
N SER A 4 -29.48 2.03 33.09
CA SER A 4 -28.09 1.87 33.59
C SER A 4 -27.16 1.11 32.64
N LYS A 5 -27.71 0.29 31.73
CA LYS A 5 -26.86 -0.47 30.78
C LYS A 5 -26.54 0.28 29.47
N ARG A 6 -27.23 1.39 29.18
CA ARG A 6 -26.92 2.22 28.00
C ARG A 6 -25.73 3.16 28.21
N GLY A 7 -25.37 3.46 29.47
CA GLY A 7 -24.29 4.39 29.80
C GLY A 7 -22.88 3.77 29.69
N SER A 8 -22.75 2.46 29.98
CA SER A 8 -21.43 1.80 29.90
C SER A 8 -20.98 1.46 28.49
N ASP A 9 -21.93 1.16 27.59
CA ASP A 9 -21.61 0.85 26.20
C ASP A 9 -21.34 2.12 25.39
N LEU A 10 -21.92 3.27 25.80
CA LEU A 10 -21.64 4.58 25.18
C LEU A 10 -20.24 5.09 25.56
N PHE A 11 -19.81 4.85 26.83
CA PHE A 11 -18.53 5.37 27.34
C PHE A 11 -17.29 4.68 26.73
N MET A 12 -17.42 3.46 26.19
CA MET A 12 -16.33 2.77 25.50
C MET A 12 -16.18 3.20 24.03
N LEU A 13 -17.17 3.86 23.44
CA LEU A 13 -17.16 4.25 22.01
C LEU A 13 -16.82 5.74 21.80
N ASP A 14 -16.94 6.58 22.83
CA ASP A 14 -16.72 8.04 22.73
C ASP A 14 -15.25 8.44 22.45
N TRP A 15 -14.29 7.54 22.68
CA TRP A 15 -12.89 7.77 22.35
C TRP A 15 -12.48 7.19 20.97
N LEU A 16 -13.35 6.42 20.31
CA LEU A 16 -13.15 5.94 18.94
C LEU A 16 -13.61 7.04 17.96
N PRO A 17 -12.72 7.57 17.13
CA PRO A 17 -13.05 8.65 16.18
C PRO A 17 -13.98 8.21 15.04
N LEU A 18 -14.37 6.92 15.00
CA LEU A 18 -15.26 6.33 13.99
C LEU A 18 -16.37 5.52 14.66
N SER A 19 -17.55 5.50 14.05
CA SER A 19 -18.61 4.58 14.46
C SER A 19 -18.19 3.12 14.25
N LEU A 20 -18.76 2.20 15.05
CA LEU A 20 -18.44 0.77 14.92
C LEU A 20 -18.65 0.21 13.50
N PRO A 21 -19.75 0.52 12.77
CA PRO A 21 -19.91 0.08 11.39
C PRO A 21 -18.82 0.61 10.46
N ALA A 22 -18.41 1.88 10.61
CA ALA A 22 -17.34 2.47 9.80
C ALA A 22 -15.98 1.81 10.10
N MET A 23 -15.72 1.49 11.36
CA MET A 23 -14.49 0.77 11.74
C MET A 23 -14.46 -0.65 11.19
N LEU A 24 -15.57 -1.40 11.28
CA LEU A 24 -15.67 -2.75 10.71
C LEU A 24 -15.50 -2.74 9.19
N PHE A 25 -16.14 -1.78 8.49
CA PHE A 25 -15.95 -1.56 7.06
C PHE A 25 -14.47 -1.31 6.74
N LEU A 26 -13.84 -0.37 7.44
CA LEU A 26 -12.44 -0.03 7.22
C LEU A 26 -11.51 -1.23 7.45
N CYS A 27 -11.69 -1.96 8.54
CA CYS A 27 -10.92 -3.17 8.86
C CYS A 27 -11.05 -4.24 7.76
N ALA A 28 -12.26 -4.49 7.28
CA ALA A 28 -12.50 -5.42 6.19
C ALA A 28 -11.81 -4.97 4.89
N MET A 29 -11.92 -3.68 4.55
CA MET A 29 -11.30 -3.11 3.36
C MET A 29 -9.77 -3.10 3.45
N VAL A 30 -9.18 -2.81 4.61
CA VAL A 30 -7.72 -2.87 4.82
C VAL A 30 -7.23 -4.32 4.79
N GLY A 31 -8.01 -5.27 5.30
CA GLY A 31 -7.73 -6.70 5.16
C GLY A 31 -7.69 -7.14 3.68
N LEU A 32 -8.69 -6.73 2.90
CA LEU A 32 -8.74 -6.98 1.45
C LEU A 32 -7.59 -6.26 0.72
N ALA A 33 -7.31 -5.02 1.09
CA ALA A 33 -6.18 -4.26 0.56
C ALA A 33 -4.84 -4.97 0.80
N GLY A 34 -4.62 -5.47 2.01
CA GLY A 34 -3.43 -6.24 2.37
C GLY A 34 -3.30 -7.52 1.55
N PHE A 35 -4.41 -8.23 1.32
CA PHE A 35 -4.44 -9.42 0.47
C PHE A 35 -4.02 -9.09 -0.98
N VAL A 36 -4.63 -8.06 -1.57
CA VAL A 36 -4.31 -7.62 -2.93
C VAL A 36 -2.89 -7.07 -3.01
N ASP A 37 -2.45 -6.30 -2.00
CA ASP A 37 -1.10 -5.76 -1.96
C ASP A 37 -0.04 -6.85 -1.93
N ALA A 38 -0.19 -7.83 -1.09
CA ALA A 38 0.76 -8.94 -0.98
C ALA A 38 0.77 -9.83 -2.22
N ALA A 39 -0.35 -9.96 -2.91
CA ALA A 39 -0.49 -10.82 -4.08
C ALA A 39 -0.12 -10.13 -5.41
N ALA A 40 -0.39 -8.83 -5.55
CA ALA A 40 -0.23 -8.10 -6.82
C ALA A 40 0.36 -6.69 -6.67
N GLY A 41 0.56 -6.18 -5.45
CA GLY A 41 1.16 -4.86 -5.20
C GLY A 41 0.21 -3.67 -5.34
N GLY A 42 -1.10 -3.89 -5.29
CA GLY A 42 -2.12 -2.86 -5.54
C GLY A 42 -2.93 -2.42 -4.32
N GLY A 43 -2.50 -2.72 -3.09
CA GLY A 43 -3.28 -2.49 -1.87
C GLY A 43 -3.73 -1.05 -1.65
N GLY A 44 -2.89 -0.07 -1.96
CA GLY A 44 -3.21 1.35 -1.82
C GLY A 44 -4.40 1.81 -2.66
N LEU A 45 -4.71 1.11 -3.77
CA LEU A 45 -5.89 1.37 -4.59
C LEU A 45 -7.21 1.09 -3.86
N ILE A 46 -7.17 0.25 -2.83
CA ILE A 46 -8.32 -0.11 -2.00
C ILE A 46 -8.27 0.63 -0.66
N ALA A 47 -7.12 0.62 0.01
CA ALA A 47 -7.00 1.16 1.36
C ALA A 47 -7.20 2.68 1.41
N LEU A 48 -6.57 3.46 0.52
CA LEU A 48 -6.69 4.91 0.52
C LEU A 48 -8.14 5.39 0.32
N PRO A 49 -8.87 4.92 -0.72
CA PRO A 49 -10.30 5.23 -0.83
C PRO A 49 -11.13 4.77 0.37
N ALA A 50 -10.80 3.64 0.99
CA ALA A 50 -11.52 3.16 2.16
C ALA A 50 -11.34 4.10 3.37
N TYR A 51 -10.12 4.56 3.63
CA TYR A 51 -9.84 5.57 4.66
C TYR A 51 -10.53 6.91 4.37
N MET A 52 -10.59 7.33 3.09
CA MET A 52 -11.35 8.52 2.68
C MET A 52 -12.86 8.34 2.91
N ALA A 53 -13.41 7.18 2.57
CA ALA A 53 -14.83 6.88 2.66
C ALA A 53 -15.38 6.89 4.10
N VAL A 54 -14.52 6.75 5.11
CA VAL A 54 -14.90 6.91 6.53
C VAL A 54 -14.74 8.35 7.03
N GLY A 55 -14.44 9.30 6.13
CA GLY A 55 -14.46 10.74 6.43
C GLY A 55 -13.20 11.30 7.07
N LEU A 56 -12.06 10.60 7.01
CA LEU A 56 -10.80 11.13 7.54
C LEU A 56 -10.22 12.24 6.66
N PRO A 57 -9.65 13.32 7.25
CA PRO A 57 -8.86 14.30 6.52
C PRO A 57 -7.67 13.64 5.82
N MET A 58 -7.25 14.18 4.66
CA MET A 58 -6.29 13.51 3.77
C MET A 58 -4.96 13.18 4.43
N HIS A 59 -4.41 14.06 5.25
CA HIS A 59 -3.16 13.77 5.97
C HIS A 59 -3.29 12.55 6.89
N TYR A 60 -4.43 12.39 7.56
CA TYR A 60 -4.71 11.21 8.40
C TYR A 60 -4.99 9.96 7.55
N VAL A 61 -5.64 10.11 6.39
CA VAL A 61 -5.79 9.01 5.40
C VAL A 61 -4.42 8.45 5.04
N TYR A 62 -3.46 9.32 4.66
CA TYR A 62 -2.11 8.89 4.33
C TYR A 62 -1.40 8.26 5.53
N GLY A 63 -1.37 8.92 6.68
CA GLY A 63 -0.68 8.44 7.87
C GLY A 63 -1.21 7.08 8.36
N CYS A 64 -2.53 6.92 8.46
CA CYS A 64 -3.15 5.66 8.88
C CYS A 64 -2.95 4.54 7.87
N ASN A 65 -3.07 4.84 6.57
CA ASN A 65 -2.78 3.87 5.51
C ASN A 65 -1.32 3.41 5.57
N LYS A 66 -0.37 4.33 5.74
CA LYS A 66 1.05 3.98 5.82
C LYS A 66 1.37 3.11 7.03
N LEU A 67 0.74 3.37 8.19
CA LEU A 67 0.92 2.51 9.37
C LEU A 67 0.36 1.11 9.11
N SER A 68 -0.87 0.98 8.67
CA SER A 68 -1.48 -0.33 8.40
C SER A 68 -0.73 -1.10 7.32
N SER A 69 -0.26 -0.40 6.27
CA SER A 69 0.55 -1.00 5.21
C SER A 69 1.94 -1.42 5.69
N ALA A 70 2.64 -0.60 6.48
CA ALA A 70 3.96 -0.94 7.04
C ALA A 70 3.89 -2.23 7.86
N VAL A 71 2.92 -2.30 8.78
CA VAL A 71 2.71 -3.49 9.62
C VAL A 71 2.42 -4.72 8.75
N GLY A 72 1.44 -4.65 7.85
CA GLY A 72 1.08 -5.79 6.99
C GLY A 72 2.23 -6.21 6.05
N THR A 73 2.91 -5.24 5.42
CA THR A 73 4.03 -5.52 4.50
C THR A 73 5.21 -6.17 5.21
N THR A 74 5.42 -5.92 6.51
CA THR A 74 6.44 -6.62 7.30
C THR A 74 6.25 -8.14 7.24
N PHE A 75 5.03 -8.62 7.44
CA PHE A 75 4.74 -10.05 7.40
C PHE A 75 4.85 -10.65 6.00
N SER A 76 4.39 -9.95 4.97
CA SER A 76 4.53 -10.44 3.59
C SER A 76 5.99 -10.43 3.14
N THR A 77 6.78 -9.40 3.45
CA THR A 77 8.22 -9.35 3.14
C THR A 77 8.98 -10.48 3.82
N ALA A 78 8.72 -10.72 5.12
CA ALA A 78 9.32 -11.83 5.84
C ALA A 78 8.99 -13.19 5.19
N ARG A 79 7.77 -13.35 4.68
CA ARG A 79 7.35 -14.57 3.98
C ARG A 79 8.05 -14.73 2.63
N PHE A 80 8.17 -13.68 1.82
CA PHE A 80 8.92 -13.72 0.57
C PHE A 80 10.40 -14.03 0.82
N PHE A 81 11.00 -13.44 1.85
CA PHE A 81 12.37 -13.71 2.26
C PHE A 81 12.57 -15.17 2.65
N LYS A 82 11.74 -15.71 3.54
CA LYS A 82 11.80 -17.12 3.99
C LYS A 82 11.65 -18.13 2.83
N ASN A 83 10.94 -17.75 1.76
CA ASN A 83 10.74 -18.61 0.60
C ASN A 83 11.79 -18.38 -0.51
N GLY A 84 12.87 -17.65 -0.26
CA GLY A 84 13.94 -17.42 -1.24
C GLY A 84 13.50 -16.64 -2.49
N ALA A 85 12.44 -15.83 -2.35
CA ALA A 85 11.89 -15.01 -3.45
C ALA A 85 12.40 -13.57 -3.40
N LEU A 86 13.52 -13.31 -2.71
CA LEU A 86 14.08 -11.97 -2.53
C LEU A 86 15.60 -12.05 -2.65
N GLU A 87 16.20 -11.25 -3.53
CA GLU A 87 17.64 -11.06 -3.61
C GLU A 87 18.06 -9.96 -2.62
N LEU A 88 18.48 -10.38 -1.41
CA LEU A 88 18.65 -9.48 -0.26
C LEU A 88 19.53 -8.27 -0.57
N LYS A 89 20.66 -8.46 -1.26
CA LYS A 89 21.60 -7.37 -1.53
C LYS A 89 21.01 -6.29 -2.43
N VAL A 90 20.38 -6.71 -3.54
CA VAL A 90 19.69 -5.78 -4.47
C VAL A 90 18.46 -5.17 -3.82
N GLY A 91 17.70 -5.98 -3.12
CA GLY A 91 16.52 -5.53 -2.36
C GLY A 91 16.86 -4.47 -1.31
N LEU A 92 17.97 -4.63 -0.57
CA LEU A 92 18.42 -3.64 0.42
C LEU A 92 18.90 -2.34 -0.23
N ALA A 93 19.60 -2.40 -1.37
CA ALA A 93 19.98 -1.19 -2.11
C ALA A 93 18.75 -0.39 -2.58
N ALA A 94 17.76 -1.09 -3.15
CA ALA A 94 16.50 -0.48 -3.55
C ALA A 94 15.70 0.05 -2.33
N ALA A 95 15.66 -0.71 -1.23
CA ALA A 95 14.95 -0.33 -0.01
C ALA A 95 15.54 0.91 0.65
N GLY A 96 16.87 1.03 0.76
CA GLY A 96 17.53 2.20 1.31
C GLY A 96 17.22 3.46 0.49
N ALA A 97 17.31 3.37 -0.84
CA ALA A 97 16.95 4.47 -1.74
C ALA A 97 15.44 4.79 -1.68
N SER A 98 14.59 3.77 -1.55
CA SER A 98 13.13 3.92 -1.40
C SER A 98 12.77 4.62 -0.09
N PHE A 99 13.45 4.30 1.00
CA PHE A 99 13.27 4.99 2.27
C PHE A 99 13.53 6.49 2.14
N LEU A 100 14.65 6.86 1.50
CA LEU A 100 15.01 8.28 1.28
C LEU A 100 13.99 8.98 0.37
N GLY A 101 13.64 8.39 -0.77
CA GLY A 101 12.65 8.95 -1.69
C GLY A 101 11.29 9.15 -1.02
N SER A 102 10.85 8.16 -0.26
CA SER A 102 9.56 8.20 0.45
C SER A 102 9.55 9.21 1.60
N ALA A 103 10.65 9.31 2.36
CA ALA A 103 10.78 10.32 3.43
C ALA A 103 10.65 11.74 2.86
N LEU A 104 11.37 12.05 1.77
CA LEU A 104 11.30 13.36 1.11
C LEU A 104 9.90 13.64 0.56
N ALA A 105 9.29 12.66 -0.12
CA ALA A 105 7.96 12.81 -0.69
C ALA A 105 6.87 12.97 0.39
N SER A 106 6.98 12.25 1.50
CA SER A 106 6.05 12.39 2.63
C SER A 106 6.16 13.76 3.32
N GLN A 107 7.34 14.38 3.34
CA GLN A 107 7.48 15.77 3.77
C GLN A 107 6.72 16.71 2.83
N ALA A 108 6.82 16.50 1.51
CA ALA A 108 6.05 17.30 0.55
C ALA A 108 4.53 17.14 0.74
N VAL A 109 4.04 15.92 1.06
CA VAL A 109 2.62 15.69 1.37
C VAL A 109 2.16 16.56 2.54
N LEU A 110 2.97 16.72 3.58
CA LEU A 110 2.61 17.55 4.74
C LEU A 110 2.46 19.04 4.40
N LEU A 111 3.06 19.50 3.32
CA LEU A 111 2.98 20.89 2.84
C LEU A 111 1.80 21.14 1.91
N LEU A 112 1.18 20.10 1.37
CA LEU A 112 0.07 20.22 0.44
C LEU A 112 -1.27 20.32 1.18
N PRO A 113 -2.21 21.18 0.73
CA PRO A 113 -3.54 21.23 1.30
C PRO A 113 -4.33 19.95 0.98
N ASP A 114 -5.27 19.57 1.87
CA ASP A 114 -6.12 18.38 1.74
C ASP A 114 -6.84 18.29 0.39
N ALA A 115 -7.31 19.42 -0.15
CA ALA A 115 -7.97 19.47 -1.45
C ALA A 115 -7.06 19.02 -2.60
N SER A 116 -5.79 19.46 -2.59
CA SER A 116 -4.79 19.05 -3.59
C SER A 116 -4.47 17.56 -3.46
N LEU A 117 -4.30 17.04 -2.24
CA LEU A 117 -4.05 15.63 -1.98
C LEU A 117 -5.21 14.76 -2.46
N LYS A 118 -6.45 15.20 -2.21
CA LYS A 118 -7.66 14.51 -2.68
C LYS A 118 -7.71 14.46 -4.22
N LEU A 119 -7.43 15.58 -4.88
CA LEU A 119 -7.39 15.65 -6.34
C LEU A 119 -6.31 14.75 -6.93
N ILE A 120 -5.08 14.82 -6.40
CA ILE A 120 -3.97 13.97 -6.83
C ILE A 120 -4.36 12.49 -6.72
N LEU A 121 -4.93 12.08 -5.58
CA LEU A 121 -5.35 10.70 -5.38
C LEU A 121 -6.44 10.29 -6.37
N LEU A 122 -7.47 11.10 -6.57
CA LEU A 122 -8.57 10.82 -7.51
C LEU A 122 -8.09 10.66 -8.97
N VAL A 123 -7.11 11.46 -9.38
CA VAL A 123 -6.50 11.35 -10.72
C VAL A 123 -5.62 10.12 -10.83
N MET A 124 -4.83 9.82 -9.80
CA MET A 124 -3.87 8.72 -9.85
C MET A 124 -4.50 7.34 -9.67
N LEU A 125 -5.67 7.23 -9.03
CA LEU A 125 -6.40 5.96 -8.91
C LEU A 125 -6.71 5.33 -10.28
N PRO A 126 -7.38 6.03 -11.24
CA PRO A 126 -7.65 5.46 -12.56
C PRO A 126 -6.38 5.26 -13.39
N VAL A 127 -5.36 6.13 -13.24
CA VAL A 127 -4.06 5.95 -13.93
C VAL A 127 -3.38 4.66 -13.48
N ALA A 128 -3.27 4.44 -12.18
CA ALA A 128 -2.67 3.23 -11.63
C ALA A 128 -3.48 1.97 -12.01
N ALA A 129 -4.82 2.06 -11.97
CA ALA A 129 -5.69 0.98 -12.43
C ALA A 129 -5.48 0.68 -13.92
N GLY A 130 -5.37 1.69 -14.77
CA GLY A 130 -5.10 1.56 -16.21
C GLY A 130 -3.78 0.86 -16.47
N VAL A 131 -2.71 1.23 -15.77
CA VAL A 131 -1.39 0.55 -15.90
C VAL A 131 -1.49 -0.92 -15.51
N ILE A 132 -2.19 -1.24 -14.42
CA ILE A 132 -2.38 -2.62 -13.95
C ILE A 132 -3.19 -3.44 -14.96
N LEU A 133 -4.19 -2.82 -15.61
CA LEU A 133 -5.01 -3.49 -16.62
C LEU A 133 -4.25 -3.79 -17.92
N THR A 134 -3.46 -2.83 -18.38
CA THR A 134 -2.77 -2.91 -19.69
C THR A 134 -1.55 -3.83 -19.64
N ARG A 135 -0.91 -3.99 -18.49
CA ARG A 135 0.29 -4.81 -18.34
C ARG A 135 -0.04 -6.26 -17.98
N ARG A 136 -0.56 -7.02 -18.95
CA ARG A 136 -1.01 -8.40 -18.76
C ARG A 136 0.12 -9.44 -18.71
N ASP A 137 1.23 -9.22 -19.40
CA ASP A 137 2.26 -10.24 -19.66
C ASP A 137 3.64 -9.80 -19.15
N LEU A 138 3.76 -9.69 -17.82
CA LEU A 138 5.05 -9.39 -17.18
C LEU A 138 5.82 -10.64 -16.78
N ALA A 139 5.20 -11.80 -16.87
CA ALA A 139 5.81 -13.08 -16.55
C ALA A 139 6.78 -13.53 -17.67
N GLY A 140 7.91 -12.85 -17.78
CA GLY A 140 9.03 -13.31 -18.59
C GLY A 140 9.95 -14.23 -17.79
N PRO A 141 10.81 -15.02 -18.48
CA PRO A 141 11.86 -15.78 -17.83
C PRO A 141 12.86 -14.84 -17.16
N ASP A 142 13.54 -15.35 -16.14
CA ASP A 142 14.63 -14.62 -15.49
C ASP A 142 15.76 -14.31 -16.50
N ARG A 143 16.22 -13.06 -16.52
CA ARG A 143 17.27 -12.55 -17.43
C ARG A 143 18.46 -12.00 -16.63
N PRO A 144 19.31 -12.84 -16.06
CA PRO A 144 20.44 -12.46 -15.20
C PRO A 144 21.41 -11.48 -15.86
N ALA A 145 21.53 -11.50 -17.20
CA ALA A 145 22.40 -10.61 -17.96
C ALA A 145 22.13 -9.12 -17.69
N LEU A 146 20.88 -8.74 -17.40
CA LEU A 146 20.50 -7.35 -17.09
C LEU A 146 20.97 -6.89 -15.70
N ARG A 147 21.44 -7.82 -14.85
CA ARG A 147 21.91 -7.58 -13.48
C ARG A 147 23.42 -7.77 -13.32
N GLN A 148 24.16 -7.91 -14.43
CA GLN A 148 25.62 -8.07 -14.38
C GLN A 148 26.32 -6.74 -14.13
N GLY A 149 27.52 -6.81 -13.53
CA GLY A 149 28.36 -5.63 -13.28
C GLY A 149 27.86 -4.75 -12.13
N THR A 150 28.51 -3.59 -12.00
CA THR A 150 28.22 -2.59 -10.96
C THR A 150 26.94 -1.79 -11.24
N GLY A 151 26.50 -1.74 -12.49
CA GLY A 151 25.29 -1.02 -12.93
C GLY A 151 24.01 -1.49 -12.25
N LYS A 152 23.97 -2.72 -11.72
CA LYS A 152 22.81 -3.24 -11.00
C LYS A 152 22.47 -2.43 -9.74
N TRP A 153 23.47 -1.90 -9.07
CA TRP A 153 23.27 -1.11 -7.83
C TRP A 153 22.59 0.21 -8.12
N TRP A 154 23.04 0.90 -9.18
CA TRP A 154 22.42 2.15 -9.63
C TRP A 154 20.99 1.95 -10.14
N LYS A 155 20.74 0.87 -10.87
CA LYS A 155 19.38 0.51 -11.29
C LYS A 155 18.48 0.25 -10.09
N ALA A 156 18.94 -0.55 -9.12
CA ALA A 156 18.19 -0.84 -7.91
C ALA A 156 17.90 0.43 -7.10
N ALA A 157 18.92 1.30 -6.92
CA ALA A 157 18.77 2.56 -6.20
C ALA A 157 17.83 3.52 -6.93
N ALA A 158 17.93 3.65 -8.26
CA ALA A 158 17.03 4.50 -9.05
C ALA A 158 15.58 4.01 -8.97
N ILE A 159 15.34 2.69 -9.14
CA ILE A 159 14.02 2.08 -8.96
C ILE A 159 13.52 2.38 -7.55
N GLY A 160 14.34 2.15 -6.53
CA GLY A 160 14.01 2.41 -5.14
C GLY A 160 13.60 3.85 -4.90
N PHE A 161 14.45 4.79 -5.26
CA PHE A 161 14.24 6.21 -5.01
C PHE A 161 12.99 6.75 -5.72
N LEU A 162 12.83 6.47 -7.01
CA LEU A 162 11.70 6.96 -7.80
C LEU A 162 10.38 6.36 -7.35
N ILE A 163 10.34 5.04 -7.15
CA ILE A 163 9.12 4.36 -6.74
C ILE A 163 8.81 4.62 -5.26
N GLY A 164 9.84 4.70 -4.40
CA GLY A 164 9.67 5.11 -3.01
C GLY A 164 9.15 6.54 -2.89
N GLY A 165 9.66 7.46 -3.71
CA GLY A 165 9.15 8.83 -3.81
C GLY A 165 7.69 8.86 -4.26
N TYR A 166 7.34 8.10 -5.29
CA TYR A 166 5.94 7.93 -5.71
C TYR A 166 5.07 7.38 -4.57
N ASP A 167 5.54 6.36 -3.85
CA ASP A 167 4.81 5.76 -2.73
C ASP A 167 4.61 6.74 -1.56
N GLY A 168 5.62 7.55 -1.25
CA GLY A 168 5.54 8.57 -0.21
C GLY A 168 4.59 9.71 -0.56
N LEU A 169 4.46 10.04 -1.86
CA LEU A 169 3.63 11.13 -2.34
C LEU A 169 2.17 10.70 -2.59
N ILE A 170 1.96 9.54 -3.22
CA ILE A 170 0.65 9.13 -3.77
C ILE A 170 0.26 7.73 -3.29
N GLY A 171 1.09 6.72 -3.52
CA GLY A 171 0.98 5.36 -3.03
C GLY A 171 0.18 4.33 -3.82
N PRO A 172 -0.93 4.64 -4.53
CA PRO A 172 -1.71 3.63 -5.23
C PRO A 172 -0.92 2.88 -6.30
N GLY A 173 -0.88 1.54 -6.25
CA GLY A 173 -0.22 0.72 -7.25
C GLY A 173 1.31 0.62 -7.14
N THR A 174 1.92 1.19 -6.11
CA THR A 174 3.38 1.19 -5.88
C THR A 174 4.00 -0.19 -6.02
N GLY A 175 3.41 -1.21 -5.38
CA GLY A 175 3.93 -2.57 -5.47
C GLY A 175 3.93 -3.12 -6.90
N THR A 176 2.88 -2.83 -7.68
CA THR A 176 2.82 -3.22 -9.09
C THR A 176 3.89 -2.51 -9.92
N PHE A 177 4.06 -1.20 -9.71
CA PHE A 177 5.11 -0.44 -10.41
C PHE A 177 6.51 -0.92 -10.06
N ALA A 178 6.74 -1.27 -8.79
CA ALA A 178 8.00 -1.86 -8.36
C ALA A 178 8.26 -3.23 -9.02
N ILE A 179 7.26 -4.13 -9.03
CA ILE A 179 7.35 -5.43 -9.72
C ILE A 179 7.69 -5.21 -11.19
N LEU A 180 6.95 -4.30 -11.88
CA LEU A 180 7.20 -3.93 -13.27
C LEU A 180 8.63 -3.48 -13.50
N ALA A 181 9.11 -2.55 -12.68
CA ALA A 181 10.45 -1.99 -12.82
C ALA A 181 11.53 -3.07 -12.63
N PHE A 182 11.39 -3.94 -11.63
CA PHE A 182 12.32 -5.05 -11.43
C PHE A 182 12.28 -6.06 -12.59
N CYS A 183 11.12 -6.38 -13.15
CA CYS A 183 11.00 -7.26 -14.31
C CYS A 183 11.64 -6.64 -15.57
N VAL A 184 11.33 -5.37 -15.86
CA VAL A 184 11.72 -4.71 -17.13
C VAL A 184 13.18 -4.29 -17.09
N PHE A 185 13.61 -3.56 -16.07
CA PHE A 185 14.94 -2.93 -16.02
C PHE A 185 16.02 -3.83 -15.44
N MET A 186 15.64 -4.79 -14.60
CA MET A 186 16.59 -5.71 -13.97
C MET A 186 16.40 -7.17 -14.41
N GLY A 187 15.35 -7.48 -15.17
CA GLY A 187 15.12 -8.79 -15.77
C GLY A 187 14.79 -9.89 -14.77
N TYR A 188 14.26 -9.55 -13.58
CA TYR A 188 13.78 -10.56 -12.64
C TYR A 188 12.53 -11.26 -13.17
N ASP A 189 12.38 -12.53 -12.85
CA ASP A 189 11.11 -13.22 -12.95
C ASP A 189 10.09 -12.63 -11.98
N LEU A 190 8.81 -12.89 -12.20
CA LEU A 190 7.72 -12.29 -11.41
C LEU A 190 7.82 -12.57 -9.92
N ARG A 191 8.29 -13.77 -9.54
CA ARG A 191 8.42 -14.18 -8.13
C ARG A 191 9.50 -13.37 -7.41
N SER A 192 10.69 -13.28 -8.00
CA SER A 192 11.83 -12.54 -7.45
C SER A 192 11.59 -11.02 -7.50
N ALA A 193 10.96 -10.53 -8.58
CA ALA A 193 10.53 -9.14 -8.67
C ALA A 193 9.53 -8.76 -7.55
N SER A 194 8.57 -9.65 -7.27
CA SER A 194 7.59 -9.43 -6.18
C SER A 194 8.27 -9.38 -4.81
N GLY A 195 9.23 -10.24 -4.55
CA GLY A 195 9.97 -10.23 -3.29
C GLY A 195 10.78 -8.94 -3.09
N ASN A 196 11.55 -8.52 -4.11
CA ASN A 196 12.32 -7.28 -4.06
C ASN A 196 11.40 -6.04 -3.95
N ALA A 197 10.28 -6.03 -4.68
CA ALA A 197 9.26 -4.99 -4.58
C ALA A 197 8.66 -4.88 -3.18
N LYS A 198 8.46 -6.00 -2.47
CA LYS A 198 7.96 -5.99 -1.09
C LYS A 198 8.96 -5.37 -0.12
N LEU A 199 10.25 -5.65 -0.26
CA LEU A 199 11.26 -5.03 0.59
C LEU A 199 11.39 -3.52 0.33
N LEU A 200 11.34 -3.09 -0.94
CA LEU A 200 11.27 -1.69 -1.34
C LEU A 200 10.05 -0.98 -0.72
N ASN A 201 8.86 -1.58 -0.86
CA ASN A 201 7.60 -1.03 -0.36
C ASN A 201 7.55 -1.02 1.18
N LEU A 202 8.15 -1.99 1.85
CA LEU A 202 8.32 -2.00 3.30
C LEU A 202 9.10 -0.76 3.76
N ALA A 203 10.23 -0.48 3.12
CA ALA A 203 11.08 0.65 3.45
C ALA A 203 10.37 2.00 3.22
N SER A 204 9.66 2.16 2.10
CA SER A 204 8.89 3.37 1.82
C SER A 204 7.75 3.58 2.80
N ASN A 205 7.03 2.53 3.18
CA ASN A 205 5.96 2.62 4.17
C ASN A 205 6.50 3.03 5.54
N TYR A 206 7.62 2.45 6.01
CA TYR A 206 8.22 2.86 7.29
C TYR A 206 8.72 4.31 7.26
N ALA A 207 9.35 4.75 6.16
CA ALA A 207 9.77 6.14 6.01
C ALA A 207 8.59 7.11 6.11
N SER A 208 7.50 6.81 5.40
CA SER A 208 6.25 7.59 5.44
C SER A 208 5.61 7.57 6.83
N VAL A 209 5.54 6.40 7.49
CA VAL A 209 4.99 6.28 8.86
C VAL A 209 5.77 7.15 9.83
N ILE A 210 7.09 7.10 9.81
CA ILE A 210 7.95 7.91 10.69
C ILE A 210 7.65 9.40 10.46
N THR A 211 7.62 9.84 9.20
CA THR A 211 7.32 11.23 8.84
C THR A 211 5.92 11.66 9.30
N MET A 212 4.89 10.87 9.01
CA MET A 212 3.51 11.19 9.36
C MET A 212 3.26 11.11 10.87
N ALA A 213 3.86 10.16 11.57
CA ALA A 213 3.77 10.03 13.02
C ALA A 213 4.46 11.19 13.74
N ALA A 214 5.65 11.60 13.28
CA ALA A 214 6.35 12.77 13.81
C ALA A 214 5.53 14.07 13.64
N ALA A 215 4.75 14.16 12.56
CA ALA A 215 3.82 15.27 12.31
C ALA A 215 2.47 15.14 13.04
N GLY A 216 2.24 14.09 13.83
CA GLY A 216 0.97 13.85 14.52
C GLY A 216 -0.20 13.50 13.58
N LYS A 217 0.10 12.98 12.38
CA LYS A 217 -0.92 12.67 11.34
C LYS A 217 -1.29 11.18 11.29
N VAL A 218 -1.16 10.46 12.41
CA VAL A 218 -1.56 9.06 12.55
C VAL A 218 -2.57 8.91 13.66
N LEU A 219 -3.76 8.44 13.34
CA LEU A 219 -4.80 8.07 14.33
C LEU A 219 -4.62 6.59 14.71
N TYR A 220 -3.84 6.33 15.75
CA TYR A 220 -3.51 4.96 16.18
C TYR A 220 -4.74 4.13 16.53
N ALA A 221 -5.76 4.73 17.13
CA ALA A 221 -7.03 4.06 17.46
C ALA A 221 -7.78 3.52 16.22
N VAL A 222 -7.53 4.12 15.04
CA VAL A 222 -8.10 3.68 13.75
C VAL A 222 -7.12 2.75 13.02
N ALA A 223 -5.86 3.15 12.96
CA ALA A 223 -4.87 2.47 12.13
C ALA A 223 -4.42 1.11 12.68
N LEU A 224 -4.34 0.94 14.02
CA LEU A 224 -3.89 -0.32 14.61
C LEU A 224 -4.90 -1.47 14.44
N PRO A 225 -6.22 -1.30 14.73
CA PRO A 225 -7.20 -2.34 14.41
C PRO A 225 -7.21 -2.70 12.92
N ALA A 226 -7.18 -1.69 12.04
CA ALA A 226 -7.10 -1.91 10.60
C ALA A 226 -5.83 -2.67 10.20
N ALA A 227 -4.68 -2.36 10.81
CA ALA A 227 -3.42 -3.07 10.59
C ALA A 227 -3.50 -4.56 10.98
N GLY A 228 -4.22 -4.88 12.06
CA GLY A 228 -4.48 -6.27 12.47
C GLY A 228 -5.14 -7.09 11.35
N PHE A 229 -6.19 -6.54 10.74
CA PHE A 229 -6.83 -7.15 9.57
C PHE A 229 -5.91 -7.14 8.35
N GLY A 230 -5.13 -6.08 8.16
CA GLY A 230 -4.09 -5.97 7.14
C GLY A 230 -3.07 -7.11 7.22
N ILE A 231 -2.61 -7.50 8.41
CA ILE A 231 -1.70 -8.65 8.62
C ILE A 231 -2.31 -9.93 8.04
N ILE A 232 -3.57 -10.21 8.38
CA ILE A 232 -4.28 -11.40 7.87
C ILE A 232 -4.31 -11.37 6.35
N GLY A 233 -4.69 -10.23 5.76
CA GLY A 233 -4.70 -10.04 4.32
C GLY A 233 -3.33 -10.29 3.69
N HIS A 234 -2.28 -9.67 4.21
CA HIS A 234 -0.90 -9.83 3.72
C HIS A 234 -0.40 -11.27 3.82
N LEU A 235 -0.72 -11.99 4.88
CA LEU A 235 -0.36 -13.39 5.03
C LEU A 235 -1.08 -14.28 4.02
N LEU A 236 -2.37 -14.07 3.79
CA LEU A 236 -3.14 -14.83 2.80
C LEU A 236 -2.67 -14.51 1.38
N GLY A 237 -2.54 -13.23 1.04
CA GLY A 237 -2.14 -12.76 -0.29
C GLY A 237 -0.72 -13.20 -0.68
N SER A 238 0.26 -13.10 0.22
CA SER A 238 1.63 -13.57 -0.04
C SER A 238 1.70 -15.07 -0.22
N GLY A 239 0.89 -15.84 0.52
CA GLY A 239 0.77 -17.28 0.33
C GLY A 239 0.24 -17.66 -1.04
N MET A 240 -0.72 -16.89 -1.55
CA MET A 240 -1.29 -17.10 -2.88
C MET A 240 -0.32 -16.67 -3.98
N ALA A 241 0.36 -15.54 -3.84
CA ALA A 241 1.35 -15.05 -4.81
C ALA A 241 2.49 -16.06 -5.04
N LEU A 242 2.93 -16.72 -3.96
CA LEU A 242 3.97 -17.74 -4.04
C LEU A 242 3.52 -19.07 -4.69
N LYS A 243 2.20 -19.36 -4.65
CA LYS A 243 1.64 -20.65 -5.11
C LYS A 243 0.92 -20.55 -6.47
N LYS A 244 0.17 -19.50 -6.69
CA LYS A 244 -0.74 -19.35 -7.85
C LYS A 244 -0.64 -17.91 -8.36
N GLY A 245 -0.30 -17.66 -9.56
CA GLY A 245 -0.15 -16.32 -10.13
C GLY A 245 -1.33 -15.35 -9.87
N ALA A 246 -1.08 -14.07 -10.06
CA ALA A 246 -1.90 -12.94 -9.63
C ALA A 246 -3.23 -12.70 -10.39
N LYS A 247 -3.66 -13.61 -11.31
CA LYS A 247 -4.80 -13.33 -12.22
C LYS A 247 -6.13 -13.09 -11.51
N LEU A 248 -6.48 -13.92 -10.53
CA LEU A 248 -7.75 -13.79 -9.78
C LEU A 248 -7.78 -12.52 -8.93
N VAL A 249 -6.66 -12.24 -8.27
CA VAL A 249 -6.52 -11.07 -7.39
C VAL A 249 -6.73 -9.76 -8.14
N ARG A 250 -6.28 -9.71 -9.39
CA ARG A 250 -6.43 -8.57 -10.27
C ARG A 250 -7.90 -8.21 -10.53
N TRP A 251 -8.74 -9.19 -10.80
CA TRP A 251 -10.18 -8.95 -11.02
C TRP A 251 -10.89 -8.47 -9.76
N VAL A 252 -10.56 -9.05 -8.61
CA VAL A 252 -11.10 -8.60 -7.31
C VAL A 252 -10.69 -7.15 -7.04
N MET A 253 -9.42 -6.82 -7.24
CA MET A 253 -8.91 -5.46 -7.05
C MET A 253 -9.64 -4.45 -7.93
N LEU A 254 -9.83 -4.76 -9.21
CA LEU A 254 -10.50 -3.88 -10.17
C LEU A 254 -11.97 -3.66 -9.83
N GLY A 255 -12.67 -4.72 -9.41
CA GLY A 255 -14.06 -4.62 -8.97
C GLY A 255 -14.22 -3.71 -7.77
N VAL A 256 -13.38 -3.90 -6.75
CA VAL A 256 -13.40 -3.04 -5.55
C VAL A 256 -13.01 -1.61 -5.87
N LEU A 257 -11.97 -1.42 -6.69
CA LEU A 257 -11.55 -0.09 -7.11
C LEU A 257 -12.66 0.67 -7.85
N ALA A 258 -13.34 -0.01 -8.79
CA ALA A 258 -14.46 0.59 -9.51
C ALA A 258 -15.58 1.04 -8.55
N LEU A 259 -15.98 0.18 -7.61
CA LEU A 259 -17.00 0.50 -6.61
C LEU A 259 -16.61 1.69 -5.73
N LEU A 260 -15.38 1.71 -5.22
CA LEU A 260 -14.90 2.80 -4.36
C LEU A 260 -14.73 4.10 -5.13
N THR A 261 -14.26 4.05 -6.39
CA THR A 261 -14.13 5.25 -7.24
C THR A 261 -15.50 5.86 -7.55
N VAL A 262 -16.50 5.02 -7.87
CA VAL A 262 -17.87 5.49 -8.11
C VAL A 262 -18.45 6.13 -6.85
N LYS A 263 -18.28 5.51 -5.68
CA LYS A 263 -18.73 6.09 -4.40
C LYS A 263 -18.11 7.46 -4.15
N LEU A 264 -16.78 7.57 -4.24
CA LEU A 264 -16.07 8.82 -3.98
C LEU A 264 -16.41 9.91 -5.01
N ALA A 265 -16.58 9.55 -6.29
CA ALA A 265 -17.01 10.48 -7.32
C ALA A 265 -18.43 10.99 -7.07
N ALA A 266 -19.36 10.10 -6.67
CA ALA A 266 -20.72 10.47 -6.32
C ALA A 266 -20.76 11.42 -5.11
N GLU A 267 -19.97 11.16 -4.07
CA GLU A 267 -19.85 12.05 -2.91
C GLU A 267 -19.25 13.43 -3.28
N TRP A 268 -18.31 13.45 -4.23
CA TRP A 268 -17.69 14.70 -4.70
C TRP A 268 -18.63 15.55 -5.55
N ILE A 269 -19.53 14.91 -6.32
CA ILE A 269 -20.55 15.62 -7.15
C ILE A 269 -21.72 16.11 -6.29
N ALA A 270 -22.02 15.39 -5.20
CA ALA A 270 -23.14 15.71 -4.32
C ALA A 270 -22.82 16.77 -3.24
N GLY A 271 -21.54 17.07 -3.00
CA GLY A 271 -21.07 18.04 -2.00
C GLY A 271 -20.45 19.25 -2.58
#